data_7dafdd407bed0b1d0ea634c68376b895
#
_entry.id   7dafdd407bed0b1d0ea634c68376b895
#
_cell.length_a   1.000
_cell.length_b   1.000
_cell.length_c   1.000
_cell.angle_alpha   90.00
_cell.angle_beta   90.00
_cell.angle_gamma   90.00
#
_symmetry.space_group_name_H-M   'P 1'
#
loop_
_entity.id
_entity.type
_entity.pdbx_description
1 polymer ?
#
loop_
_entity_poly.entity_id
_entity_poly.type
_entity_poly.pdbx_seq_one_letter_code
_entity_poly.pdbx_strand_id
1 'polypeptide(L)'
;NIYGISLDHHQDMKQATHIAKSIDPNIQSQNEIKKDLDATNGILVFVTSFLGLSFLIAAGCIIYIKQIDETEDEIDHFRILNRMGFTHHDMLKGLTLKIIFNFGLPLIIALLHALFAAIAFMKLIGNVSYTTIIIVMIVYTIVYFAFALIGFLHSSRVIKKAI
;
A
#
# COMPACT_ATOMS: atom_id res chain seq x y z
N ASN A 1 11.03 31.35 -26.05
CA ASN A 1 12.39 31.38 -25.54
C ASN A 1 12.30 31.61 -24.02
N ILE A 2 12.82 30.67 -23.21
CA ILE A 2 12.87 30.78 -21.76
C ILE A 2 14.27 31.27 -21.42
N TYR A 3 14.37 32.42 -20.76
CA TYR A 3 15.64 32.95 -20.28
C TYR A 3 15.67 32.78 -18.74
N GLY A 4 16.71 32.17 -18.19
CA GLY A 4 16.95 32.08 -16.76
C GLY A 4 18.00 33.10 -16.34
N ILE A 5 17.71 33.90 -15.32
CA ILE A 5 18.66 34.81 -14.67
C ILE A 5 19.04 34.21 -13.32
N SER A 6 20.33 33.98 -13.10
CA SER A 6 20.88 33.50 -11.82
C SER A 6 21.45 34.69 -11.03
N LEU A 7 21.09 34.78 -9.74
CA LEU A 7 21.58 35.80 -8.81
C LEU A 7 22.37 35.13 -7.71
N ASP A 8 23.55 35.64 -7.39
CA ASP A 8 24.50 35.01 -6.45
C ASP A 8 24.18 35.20 -4.96
N HIS A 9 23.26 36.10 -4.58
CA HIS A 9 22.89 36.33 -3.18
C HIS A 9 21.41 36.19 -2.87
N HIS A 10 21.07 35.38 -1.84
CA HIS A 10 19.71 35.10 -1.40
C HIS A 10 18.89 36.33 -0.93
N GLN A 11 19.54 37.39 -0.47
CA GLN A 11 18.85 38.63 -0.02
C GLN A 11 18.36 39.50 -1.19
N ASP A 12 19.06 39.46 -2.31
CA ASP A 12 18.69 40.26 -3.49
C ASP A 12 17.58 39.60 -4.31
N MET A 13 17.32 38.32 -4.10
CA MET A 13 16.32 37.58 -4.89
C MET A 13 14.88 38.09 -4.69
N LYS A 14 14.51 38.55 -3.49
CA LYS A 14 13.16 39.06 -3.24
C LYS A 14 12.96 40.44 -3.94
N GLN A 15 13.95 41.30 -3.87
CA GLN A 15 13.90 42.59 -4.51
C GLN A 15 13.96 42.48 -6.03
N ALA A 16 14.83 41.61 -6.54
CA ALA A 16 14.93 41.35 -7.98
C ALA A 16 13.64 40.73 -8.55
N THR A 17 13.00 39.82 -7.80
CA THR A 17 11.70 39.24 -8.21
C THR A 17 10.60 40.28 -8.22
N HIS A 18 10.61 41.21 -7.24
CA HIS A 18 9.63 42.30 -7.22
C HIS A 18 9.81 43.27 -8.40
N ILE A 19 11.06 43.62 -8.72
CA ILE A 19 11.38 44.49 -9.88
C ILE A 19 11.05 43.75 -11.19
N ALA A 20 11.41 42.48 -11.31
CA ALA A 20 11.11 41.70 -12.51
C ALA A 20 9.60 41.56 -12.76
N LYS A 21 8.79 41.34 -11.71
CA LYS A 21 7.31 41.31 -11.81
C LYS A 21 6.68 42.64 -12.16
N SER A 22 7.35 43.77 -11.86
CA SER A 22 6.87 45.09 -12.29
C SER A 22 7.09 45.33 -13.79
N ILE A 23 8.02 44.59 -14.40
CA ILE A 23 8.31 44.68 -15.84
C ILE A 23 7.42 43.69 -16.62
N ASP A 24 7.32 42.44 -16.15
CA ASP A 24 6.42 41.43 -16.73
C ASP A 24 5.77 40.63 -15.62
N PRO A 25 4.42 40.72 -15.48
CA PRO A 25 3.66 39.97 -14.45
C PRO A 25 3.78 38.43 -14.56
N ASN A 26 4.20 37.90 -15.71
CA ASN A 26 4.33 36.47 -15.94
C ASN A 26 5.68 35.90 -15.46
N ILE A 27 6.58 36.72 -14.94
CA ILE A 27 7.85 36.26 -14.40
C ILE A 27 7.58 35.53 -13.05
N GLN A 28 7.94 34.28 -13.04
CA GLN A 28 7.85 33.42 -11.82
C GLN A 28 9.23 33.24 -11.21
N SER A 29 9.31 33.41 -9.89
CA SER A 29 10.52 33.07 -9.14
C SER A 29 10.67 31.57 -9.02
N GLN A 30 11.91 31.06 -9.04
CA GLN A 30 12.20 29.64 -8.81
C GLN A 30 11.57 29.12 -7.49
N ASN A 31 11.50 29.95 -6.46
CA ASN A 31 10.88 29.61 -5.19
C ASN A 31 9.34 29.52 -5.28
N GLU A 32 8.71 30.33 -6.12
CA GLU A 32 7.25 30.22 -6.35
C GLU A 32 6.93 28.95 -7.13
N ILE A 33 7.69 28.68 -8.20
CA ILE A 33 7.52 27.43 -8.97
C ILE A 33 7.73 26.20 -8.10
N LYS A 34 8.77 26.22 -7.23
CA LYS A 34 8.99 25.11 -6.29
C LYS A 34 7.82 24.94 -5.33
N LYS A 35 7.30 26.00 -4.74
CA LYS A 35 6.15 25.95 -3.83
C LYS A 35 4.90 25.39 -4.50
N ASP A 36 4.62 25.81 -5.73
CA ASP A 36 3.47 25.33 -6.50
C ASP A 36 3.62 23.84 -6.87
N LEU A 37 4.84 23.42 -7.24
CA LEU A 37 5.17 22.03 -7.49
C LEU A 37 5.06 21.19 -6.22
N ASP A 38 5.58 21.67 -5.09
CA ASP A 38 5.52 20.96 -3.80
C ASP A 38 4.05 20.84 -3.31
N ALA A 39 3.24 21.89 -3.50
CA ALA A 39 1.82 21.83 -3.15
C ALA A 39 1.06 20.83 -4.04
N THR A 40 1.31 20.87 -5.35
CA THR A 40 0.68 19.93 -6.30
C THR A 40 1.10 18.49 -6.02
N ASN A 41 2.40 18.26 -5.80
CA ASN A 41 2.92 16.94 -5.43
C ASN A 41 2.34 16.46 -4.08
N GLY A 42 2.20 17.36 -3.12
CA GLY A 42 1.58 17.03 -1.82
C GLY A 42 0.13 16.55 -1.97
N ILE A 43 -0.67 17.22 -2.77
CA ILE A 43 -2.05 16.81 -3.07
C ILE A 43 -2.09 15.47 -3.77
N LEU A 44 -1.24 15.25 -4.77
CA LEU A 44 -1.17 13.98 -5.49
C LEU A 44 -0.79 12.82 -4.56
N VAL A 45 0.22 13.01 -3.71
CA VAL A 45 0.63 12.00 -2.72
C VAL A 45 -0.49 11.72 -1.74
N PHE A 46 -1.19 12.75 -1.25
CA PHE A 46 -2.32 12.60 -0.33
C PHE A 46 -3.45 11.77 -0.96
N VAL A 47 -3.91 12.18 -2.16
CA VAL A 47 -5.01 11.49 -2.86
C VAL A 47 -4.64 10.04 -3.17
N THR A 48 -3.43 9.80 -3.69
CA THR A 48 -2.97 8.46 -4.05
C THR A 48 -2.83 7.57 -2.81
N SER A 49 -2.30 8.10 -1.71
CA SER A 49 -2.17 7.37 -0.44
C SER A 49 -3.52 7.04 0.17
N PHE A 50 -4.46 7.99 0.17
CA PHE A 50 -5.82 7.78 0.65
C PHE A 50 -6.56 6.71 -0.17
N LEU A 51 -6.46 6.80 -1.50
CA LEU A 51 -7.06 5.83 -2.41
C LEU A 51 -6.45 4.44 -2.22
N GLY A 52 -5.12 4.35 -2.13
CA GLY A 52 -4.40 3.09 -1.89
C GLY A 52 -4.79 2.45 -0.55
N LEU A 53 -4.88 3.25 0.51
CA LEU A 53 -5.32 2.77 1.82
C LEU A 53 -6.79 2.28 1.79
N SER A 54 -7.67 3.02 1.12
CA SER A 54 -9.08 2.63 0.98
C SER A 54 -9.23 1.29 0.23
N PHE A 55 -8.49 1.09 -0.85
CA PHE A 55 -8.48 -0.19 -1.57
C PHE A 55 -7.88 -1.33 -0.74
N LEU A 56 -6.83 -1.06 0.05
CA LEU A 56 -6.23 -2.07 0.93
C LEU A 56 -7.23 -2.55 1.99
N ILE A 57 -7.95 -1.62 2.61
CA ILE A 57 -9.01 -1.95 3.60
C ILE A 57 -10.14 -2.73 2.93
N ALA A 58 -10.63 -2.28 1.78
CA ALA A 58 -11.70 -2.96 1.05
C ALA A 58 -11.30 -4.40 0.66
N ALA A 59 -10.09 -4.59 0.11
CA ALA A 59 -9.56 -5.90 -0.22
C ALA A 59 -9.43 -6.79 1.03
N GLY A 60 -8.93 -6.24 2.13
CA GLY A 60 -8.81 -6.95 3.41
C GLY A 60 -10.17 -7.42 3.93
N CYS A 61 -11.20 -6.57 3.87
CA CYS A 61 -12.56 -6.93 4.26
C CYS A 61 -13.14 -8.05 3.38
N ILE A 62 -12.95 -7.98 2.08
CA ILE A 62 -13.45 -9.01 1.14
C ILE A 62 -12.80 -10.37 1.44
N ILE A 63 -11.47 -10.39 1.61
CA ILE A 63 -10.74 -11.61 1.91
C ILE A 63 -11.14 -12.16 3.28
N TYR A 64 -11.36 -11.29 4.27
CA TYR A 64 -11.82 -11.68 5.61
C TYR A 64 -13.21 -12.33 5.58
N ILE A 65 -14.18 -11.72 4.87
CA ILE A 65 -15.54 -12.28 4.70
C ILE A 65 -15.45 -13.64 4.02
N LYS A 66 -14.72 -13.74 2.91
CA LYS A 66 -14.49 -15.01 2.22
C LYS A 66 -13.95 -16.10 3.15
N GLN A 67 -13.00 -15.73 4.03
CA GLN A 67 -12.42 -16.67 4.99
C GLN A 67 -13.43 -17.17 6.03
N ILE A 68 -14.37 -16.31 6.45
CA ILE A 68 -15.46 -16.70 7.36
C ILE A 68 -16.38 -17.70 6.67
N ASP A 69 -16.88 -17.35 5.49
CA ASP A 69 -17.80 -18.19 4.73
C ASP A 69 -17.20 -19.58 4.47
N GLU A 70 -15.95 -19.64 4.00
CA GLU A 70 -15.25 -20.90 3.78
C GLU A 70 -15.08 -21.72 5.07
N THR A 71 -14.87 -21.04 6.21
CA THR A 71 -14.70 -21.73 7.48
C THR A 71 -16.03 -22.31 7.98
N GLU A 72 -17.14 -21.58 7.81
CA GLU A 72 -18.48 -22.05 8.21
C GLU A 72 -18.91 -23.24 7.37
N ASP A 73 -18.68 -23.20 6.06
CA ASP A 73 -19.00 -24.31 5.15
C ASP A 73 -18.21 -25.59 5.47
N GLU A 74 -17.01 -25.45 6.03
CA GLU A 74 -16.14 -26.58 6.39
C GLU A 74 -16.38 -27.16 7.79
N ILE A 75 -17.24 -26.56 8.62
CA ILE A 75 -17.50 -27.04 9.98
C ILE A 75 -17.91 -28.53 10.00
N ASP A 76 -18.79 -28.93 9.10
CA ASP A 76 -19.25 -30.32 9.04
C ASP A 76 -18.13 -31.27 8.60
N HIS A 77 -17.24 -30.84 7.72
CA HIS A 77 -16.03 -31.61 7.37
C HIS A 77 -15.10 -31.78 8.57
N PHE A 78 -14.89 -30.76 9.38
CA PHE A 78 -14.08 -30.85 10.60
C PHE A 78 -14.72 -31.79 11.64
N ARG A 79 -16.04 -31.81 11.77
CA ARG A 79 -16.77 -32.76 12.63
C ARG A 79 -16.58 -34.21 12.19
N ILE A 80 -16.62 -34.45 10.87
CA ILE A 80 -16.37 -35.80 10.32
C ILE A 80 -14.93 -36.23 10.57
N LEU A 81 -13.95 -35.34 10.32
CA LEU A 81 -12.53 -35.60 10.59
C LEU A 81 -12.28 -35.92 12.06
N ASN A 82 -12.91 -35.21 12.99
CA ASN A 82 -12.81 -35.49 14.42
C ASN A 82 -13.34 -36.88 14.77
N ARG A 83 -14.46 -37.28 14.18
CA ARG A 83 -15.03 -38.66 14.38
C ARG A 83 -14.14 -39.74 13.78
N MET A 84 -13.34 -39.44 12.77
CA MET A 84 -12.35 -40.36 12.18
C MET A 84 -11.05 -40.44 12.99
N GLY A 85 -10.93 -39.69 14.09
CA GLY A 85 -9.78 -39.75 14.99
C GLY A 85 -8.66 -38.75 14.68
N PHE A 86 -8.89 -37.78 13.78
CA PHE A 86 -7.94 -36.68 13.56
C PHE A 86 -7.87 -35.80 14.79
N THR A 87 -6.64 -35.39 15.15
CA THR A 87 -6.45 -34.53 16.30
C THR A 87 -6.75 -33.06 15.94
N HIS A 88 -7.13 -32.28 16.96
CA HIS A 88 -7.32 -30.84 16.78
C HIS A 88 -6.09 -30.16 16.18
N HIS A 89 -4.89 -30.64 16.47
CA HIS A 89 -3.65 -30.14 15.93
C HIS A 89 -3.51 -30.37 14.41
N ASP A 90 -3.93 -31.54 13.92
CA ASP A 90 -3.88 -31.87 12.48
C ASP A 90 -4.85 -31.00 11.70
N MET A 91 -6.04 -30.75 12.24
CA MET A 91 -7.04 -29.86 11.66
C MET A 91 -6.55 -28.40 11.59
N LEU A 92 -5.90 -27.90 12.65
CA LEU A 92 -5.29 -26.56 12.63
C LEU A 92 -4.14 -26.44 11.64
N LYS A 93 -3.33 -27.49 11.44
CA LYS A 93 -2.30 -27.48 10.38
C LYS A 93 -2.90 -27.35 9.00
N GLY A 94 -3.95 -28.09 8.69
CA GLY A 94 -4.69 -28.00 7.43
C GLY A 94 -5.25 -26.60 7.20
N LEU A 95 -5.90 -26.02 8.23
CA LEU A 95 -6.40 -24.65 8.18
C LEU A 95 -5.29 -23.63 7.94
N THR A 96 -4.17 -23.77 8.64
CA THR A 96 -3.01 -22.87 8.47
C THR A 96 -2.48 -22.91 7.04
N LEU A 97 -2.32 -24.10 6.47
CA LEU A 97 -1.84 -24.29 5.11
C LEU A 97 -2.81 -23.64 4.10
N LYS A 98 -4.11 -23.84 4.27
CA LYS A 98 -5.15 -23.22 3.45
C LYS A 98 -5.07 -21.70 3.50
N ILE A 99 -4.95 -21.12 4.69
CA ILE A 99 -4.85 -19.66 4.87
C ILE A 99 -3.57 -19.11 4.24
N ILE A 100 -2.42 -19.79 4.43
CA ILE A 100 -1.16 -19.39 3.78
C ILE A 100 -1.33 -19.36 2.25
N PHE A 101 -2.01 -20.33 1.67
CA PHE A 101 -2.27 -20.35 0.22
C PHE A 101 -3.22 -19.24 -0.21
N ASN A 102 -4.35 -19.09 0.49
CA ASN A 102 -5.39 -18.11 0.15
C ASN A 102 -4.90 -16.66 0.27
N PHE A 103 -4.05 -16.37 1.27
CA PHE A 103 -3.51 -15.03 1.49
C PHE A 103 -2.13 -14.84 0.84
N GLY A 104 -1.28 -15.86 0.87
CA GLY A 104 0.10 -15.73 0.40
C GLY A 104 0.22 -15.59 -1.10
N LEU A 105 -0.53 -16.38 -1.87
CA LEU A 105 -0.44 -16.37 -3.32
C LEU A 105 -0.89 -15.03 -3.94
N PRO A 106 -2.03 -14.44 -3.59
CA PRO A 106 -2.40 -13.09 -4.06
C PRO A 106 -1.39 -12.02 -3.63
N LEU A 107 -0.84 -12.12 -2.41
CA LEU A 107 0.15 -11.17 -1.93
C LEU A 107 1.43 -11.20 -2.76
N ILE A 108 1.95 -12.38 -3.07
CA ILE A 108 3.17 -12.53 -3.90
C ILE A 108 2.94 -11.91 -5.28
N ILE A 109 1.81 -12.21 -5.92
CA ILE A 109 1.47 -11.64 -7.23
C ILE A 109 1.35 -10.12 -7.17
N ALA A 110 0.67 -9.59 -6.13
CA ALA A 110 0.52 -8.16 -5.94
C ALA A 110 1.87 -7.44 -5.71
N LEU A 111 2.76 -8.02 -4.91
CA LEU A 111 4.09 -7.46 -4.65
C LEU A 111 4.96 -7.48 -5.91
N LEU A 112 4.93 -8.55 -6.69
CA LEU A 112 5.63 -8.61 -7.98
C LEU A 112 5.11 -7.54 -8.95
N HIS A 113 3.79 -7.39 -9.06
CA HIS A 113 3.18 -6.36 -9.92
C HIS A 113 3.56 -4.94 -9.46
N ALA A 114 3.50 -4.67 -8.16
CA ALA A 114 3.89 -3.39 -7.57
C ALA A 114 5.38 -3.09 -7.81
N LEU A 115 6.25 -4.09 -7.69
CA LEU A 115 7.68 -3.93 -7.94
C LEU A 115 7.95 -3.57 -9.42
N PHE A 116 7.35 -4.28 -10.36
CA PHE A 116 7.51 -3.98 -11.79
C PHE A 116 6.96 -2.59 -12.14
N ALA A 117 5.79 -2.22 -11.62
CA ALA A 117 5.22 -0.90 -11.80
C ALA A 117 6.12 0.21 -11.24
N ALA A 118 6.67 0.01 -10.04
CA ALA A 118 7.58 0.95 -9.40
C ALA A 118 8.87 1.13 -10.22
N ILE A 119 9.48 0.05 -10.71
CA ILE A 119 10.68 0.11 -11.57
C ILE A 119 10.39 0.85 -12.89
N ALA A 120 9.24 0.58 -13.52
CA ALA A 120 8.83 1.27 -14.73
C ALA A 120 8.66 2.78 -14.49
N PHE A 121 8.01 3.15 -13.39
CA PHE A 121 7.80 4.53 -12.98
C PHE A 121 9.10 5.27 -12.68
N MET A 122 10.08 4.59 -12.04
CA MET A 122 11.41 5.16 -11.80
C MET A 122 12.14 5.50 -13.10
N LYS A 123 12.03 4.62 -14.10
CA LYS A 123 12.65 4.87 -15.42
C LYS A 123 12.00 6.05 -16.15
N LEU A 124 10.72 6.33 -15.89
CA LEU A 124 9.98 7.41 -16.53
C LEU A 124 10.30 8.77 -15.89
N ILE A 125 10.43 8.83 -14.57
CA ILE A 125 10.57 10.09 -13.80
C ILE A 125 12.03 10.38 -13.43
N GLY A 126 12.88 9.39 -13.39
CA GLY A 126 14.33 9.56 -13.29
C GLY A 126 14.91 9.78 -11.90
N ASN A 127 14.13 9.85 -10.81
CA ASN A 127 14.68 10.17 -9.48
C ASN A 127 13.86 9.68 -8.29
N VAL A 128 13.53 8.40 -8.23
CA VAL A 128 12.88 7.80 -7.06
C VAL A 128 13.88 6.92 -6.30
N SER A 129 13.95 7.05 -4.98
CA SER A 129 14.82 6.23 -4.14
C SER A 129 14.26 4.79 -4.01
N TYR A 130 15.08 3.79 -4.28
CA TYR A 130 14.74 2.37 -4.03
C TYR A 130 14.31 2.12 -2.58
N THR A 131 14.89 2.84 -1.63
CA THR A 131 14.54 2.77 -0.21
C THR A 131 13.07 3.07 0.03
N THR A 132 12.52 4.10 -0.63
CA THR A 132 11.10 4.47 -0.49
C THR A 132 10.18 3.34 -0.97
N ILE A 133 10.50 2.71 -2.10
CA ILE A 133 9.71 1.58 -2.63
C ILE A 133 9.71 0.42 -1.65
N ILE A 134 10.87 0.05 -1.10
CA ILE A 134 11.00 -1.04 -0.14
C ILE A 134 10.19 -0.75 1.13
N ILE A 135 10.27 0.46 1.68
CA ILE A 135 9.50 0.85 2.87
C ILE A 135 8.00 0.72 2.61
N VAL A 136 7.50 1.23 1.49
CA VAL A 136 6.08 1.14 1.13
C VAL A 136 5.65 -0.32 1.00
N MET A 137 6.43 -1.16 0.31
CA MET A 137 6.14 -2.60 0.17
C MET A 137 6.08 -3.31 1.52
N ILE A 138 7.00 -2.99 2.45
CA ILE A 138 7.01 -3.55 3.80
C ILE A 138 5.74 -3.14 4.56
N VAL A 139 5.38 -1.86 4.53
CA VAL A 139 4.17 -1.35 5.22
C VAL A 139 2.92 -2.06 4.69
N TYR A 140 2.77 -2.17 3.36
CA TYR A 140 1.65 -2.89 2.76
C TYR A 140 1.61 -4.36 3.18
N THR A 141 2.75 -5.04 3.20
CA THR A 141 2.86 -6.43 3.63
C THR A 141 2.44 -6.60 5.09
N ILE A 142 2.86 -5.70 5.98
CA ILE A 142 2.48 -5.74 7.40
C ILE A 142 0.97 -5.58 7.58
N VAL A 143 0.36 -4.59 6.92
CA VAL A 143 -1.10 -4.35 7.01
C VAL A 143 -1.88 -5.54 6.45
N TYR A 144 -1.44 -6.09 5.30
CA TYR A 144 -2.06 -7.28 4.72
C TYR A 144 -1.99 -8.50 5.64
N PHE A 145 -0.84 -8.70 6.27
CA PHE A 145 -0.65 -9.78 7.24
C PHE A 145 -1.54 -9.63 8.48
N ALA A 146 -1.83 -8.40 8.91
CA ALA A 146 -2.76 -8.15 10.00
C ALA A 146 -4.17 -8.68 9.68
N PHE A 147 -4.67 -8.48 8.45
CA PHE A 147 -5.96 -9.04 8.01
C PHE A 147 -5.92 -10.57 7.96
N ALA A 148 -4.83 -11.16 7.46
CA ALA A 148 -4.67 -12.62 7.44
C ALA A 148 -4.68 -13.20 8.87
N LEU A 149 -4.03 -12.54 9.81
CA LEU A 149 -3.99 -12.95 11.21
C LEU A 149 -5.39 -12.88 11.86
N ILE A 150 -6.14 -11.82 11.61
CA ILE A 150 -7.52 -11.68 12.11
C ILE A 150 -8.39 -12.82 11.58
N GLY A 151 -8.31 -13.10 10.27
CA GLY A 151 -9.01 -14.23 9.64
C GLY A 151 -8.64 -15.58 10.26
N PHE A 152 -7.35 -15.84 10.46
CA PHE A 152 -6.87 -17.06 11.12
C PHE A 152 -7.40 -17.21 12.55
N LEU A 153 -7.34 -16.14 13.35
CA LEU A 153 -7.82 -16.17 14.73
C LEU A 153 -9.32 -16.43 14.81
N HIS A 154 -10.09 -15.85 13.88
CA HIS A 154 -11.52 -16.12 13.80
C HIS A 154 -11.80 -17.57 13.44
N SER A 155 -11.24 -18.06 12.34
CA SER A 155 -11.44 -19.44 11.86
C SER A 155 -11.02 -20.47 12.89
N SER A 156 -9.90 -20.27 13.56
CA SER A 156 -9.43 -21.20 14.61
C SER A 156 -10.37 -21.24 15.84
N ARG A 157 -11.02 -20.11 16.18
CA ARG A 157 -12.02 -20.07 17.27
C ARG A 157 -13.31 -20.80 16.89
N VAL A 158 -13.75 -20.63 15.63
CA VAL A 158 -14.96 -21.30 15.12
C VAL A 158 -14.77 -22.82 15.16
N ILE A 159 -13.64 -23.31 14.63
CA ILE A 159 -13.32 -24.75 14.64
C ILE A 159 -13.27 -25.30 16.08
N LYS A 160 -12.62 -24.58 17.01
CA LYS A 160 -12.56 -25.00 18.42
C LYS A 160 -13.91 -25.15 19.10
N LYS A 161 -14.92 -24.38 18.67
CA LYS A 161 -16.28 -24.43 19.23
C LYS A 161 -17.14 -25.52 18.59
N ALA A 162 -16.79 -25.95 17.38
CA ALA A 162 -17.56 -26.91 16.59
C ALA A 162 -17.20 -28.37 16.88
N ILE A 163 -16.06 -28.62 17.51
CA ILE A 163 -15.49 -29.92 17.91
C ILE A 163 -15.61 -30.10 19.39
#